data_c6858fa0e133fc1ed03c1c8f8c7178f0
#
_entry.id   c6858fa0e133fc1ed03c1c8f8c7178f0
#
_cell.length_a   1.000
_cell.length_b   1.000
_cell.length_c   1.000
_cell.angle_alpha   90.00
_cell.angle_beta   90.00
_cell.angle_gamma   90.00
#
_symmetry.space_group_name_H-M   'P 1'
#
loop_
_entity.id
_entity.type
_entity.pdbx_description
1 polymer ?
#
loop_
_entity_poly.entity_id
_entity_poly.type
_entity_poly.pdbx_seq_one_letter_code
_entity_poly.pdbx_strand_id
1 'polypeptide(L)'
;MQSSPPNTQHPSPNTIELLAPAKNRECGMAAIDHGADAVYIGASRFGARQSAGNSVEDIGKLCEYAHRYGATVHVTINTIIYNDEFEDTLALVRELVAVGVDAFLLQDMGLMSKVREIVPDTVALHASTQCDTRTWEKAEWLSQQGFDRVVLARELSAEEINGIHSRLPELELEAFVHLSLIHI
;
A
#
# COMPACT_ATOMS: atom_id res chain seq x y z
N MET A 1 31.42 -13.50 -3.23
CA MET A 1 30.77 -12.72 -2.15
C MET A 1 29.27 -12.86 -2.40
N GLN A 2 28.58 -13.66 -1.61
CA GLN A 2 27.14 -13.82 -1.69
C GLN A 2 26.52 -12.61 -0.97
N SER A 3 25.80 -11.78 -1.71
CA SER A 3 24.96 -10.74 -1.12
C SER A 3 23.78 -11.42 -0.41
N SER A 4 23.67 -11.22 0.88
CA SER A 4 22.49 -11.62 1.65
C SER A 4 21.25 -10.94 1.06
N PRO A 5 20.10 -11.61 0.97
CA PRO A 5 18.86 -10.98 0.53
C PRO A 5 18.48 -9.86 1.50
N PRO A 6 17.80 -8.80 1.03
CA PRO A 6 17.31 -7.75 1.89
C PRO A 6 16.36 -8.38 2.93
N ASN A 7 16.58 -8.02 4.17
CA ASN A 7 15.81 -8.48 5.32
C ASN A 7 14.47 -7.72 5.33
N THR A 8 13.47 -8.23 4.62
CA THR A 8 12.08 -7.77 4.76
C THR A 8 11.55 -8.32 6.09
N GLN A 9 11.97 -7.71 7.20
CA GLN A 9 11.30 -7.94 8.48
C GLN A 9 9.98 -7.15 8.41
N HIS A 10 8.88 -7.86 8.21
CA HIS A 10 7.57 -7.34 8.62
C HIS A 10 7.70 -6.86 10.07
N PRO A 11 7.18 -5.67 10.40
CA PRO A 11 7.22 -5.19 11.78
C PRO A 11 6.66 -6.28 12.69
N SER A 12 7.29 -6.47 13.85
CA SER A 12 6.80 -7.43 14.84
C SER A 12 5.36 -7.06 15.23
N PRO A 13 4.49 -8.02 15.60
CA PRO A 13 3.04 -7.79 15.82
C PRO A 13 2.69 -6.74 16.88
N ASN A 14 3.68 -6.08 17.47
CA ASN A 14 3.52 -5.04 18.49
C ASN A 14 4.16 -3.68 18.09
N THR A 15 4.58 -3.49 16.83
CA THR A 15 5.14 -2.22 16.34
C THR A 15 4.09 -1.44 15.56
N ILE A 16 3.90 -0.17 15.92
CA ILE A 16 3.09 0.76 15.14
C ILE A 16 3.95 1.29 14.01
N GLU A 17 3.51 1.11 12.77
CA GLU A 17 4.12 1.68 11.57
C GLU A 17 3.54 3.07 11.30
N LEU A 18 4.39 4.06 11.13
CA LEU A 18 3.99 5.40 10.70
C LEU A 18 4.04 5.50 9.17
N LEU A 19 2.87 5.46 8.55
CA LEU A 19 2.72 5.57 7.10
C LEU A 19 2.35 7.02 6.71
N ALA A 20 3.14 7.62 5.82
CA ALA A 20 2.93 9.00 5.36
C ALA A 20 2.57 9.07 3.87
N PRO A 21 1.70 10.03 3.46
CA PRO A 21 1.41 10.25 2.04
C PRO A 21 2.55 10.99 1.34
N ALA A 22 2.86 10.56 0.12
CA ALA A 22 3.81 11.24 -0.75
C ALA A 22 3.12 11.69 -2.06
N LYS A 23 3.10 13.01 -2.30
CA LYS A 23 2.61 13.56 -3.56
C LYS A 23 3.57 13.22 -4.71
N ASN A 24 4.85 13.28 -4.43
CA ASN A 24 5.95 13.02 -5.35
C ASN A 24 7.16 12.48 -4.57
N ARG A 25 8.24 12.16 -5.31
CA ARG A 25 9.47 11.63 -4.73
C ARG A 25 10.04 12.52 -3.61
N GLU A 26 10.10 13.83 -3.81
CA GLU A 26 10.63 14.79 -2.84
C GLU A 26 9.84 14.80 -1.54
N CYS A 27 8.50 14.72 -1.64
CA CYS A 27 7.63 14.60 -0.45
C CYS A 27 7.85 13.26 0.27
N GLY A 28 8.06 12.17 -0.47
CA GLY A 28 8.36 10.86 0.10
C GLY A 28 9.68 10.86 0.86
N MET A 29 10.75 11.39 0.26
CA MET A 29 12.04 11.53 0.92
C MET A 29 11.93 12.38 2.18
N ALA A 30 11.24 13.53 2.11
CA ALA A 30 11.02 14.39 3.28
C ALA A 30 10.25 13.67 4.40
N ALA A 31 9.24 12.85 4.08
CA ALA A 31 8.51 12.07 5.06
C ALA A 31 9.43 11.06 5.78
N ILE A 32 10.27 10.35 5.04
CA ILE A 32 11.24 9.39 5.59
C ILE A 32 12.27 10.11 6.47
N ASP A 33 12.78 11.26 6.03
CA ASP A 33 13.72 12.09 6.81
C ASP A 33 13.14 12.56 8.15
N HIS A 34 11.80 12.63 8.25
CA HIS A 34 11.07 13.02 9.45
C HIS A 34 10.47 11.83 10.23
N GLY A 35 10.90 10.60 9.91
CA GLY A 35 10.61 9.42 10.70
C GLY A 35 9.41 8.60 10.23
N ALA A 36 8.99 8.72 8.97
CA ALA A 36 8.04 7.78 8.41
C ALA A 36 8.71 6.41 8.19
N ASP A 37 8.05 5.34 8.64
CA ASP A 37 8.47 3.95 8.42
C ASP A 37 8.06 3.48 7.02
N ALA A 38 7.00 4.07 6.47
CA ALA A 38 6.52 3.80 5.12
C ALA A 38 5.95 5.04 4.46
N VAL A 39 5.94 5.06 3.13
CA VAL A 39 5.28 6.11 2.34
C VAL A 39 4.38 5.50 1.29
N TYR A 40 3.18 6.10 1.08
CA TYR A 40 2.36 5.72 -0.06
C TYR A 40 2.35 6.80 -1.14
N ILE A 41 2.46 6.37 -2.39
CA ILE A 41 2.60 7.23 -3.57
C ILE A 41 1.73 6.73 -4.71
N GLY A 42 1.13 7.63 -5.49
CA GLY A 42 0.37 7.27 -6.68
C GLY A 42 1.25 7.20 -7.92
N ALA A 43 1.11 6.14 -8.71
CA ALA A 43 1.69 6.07 -10.04
C ALA A 43 0.91 6.91 -11.07
N SER A 44 1.54 7.26 -12.20
CA SER A 44 1.07 8.29 -13.14
C SER A 44 -0.27 8.04 -13.85
N ARG A 45 -0.80 6.83 -13.84
CA ARG A 45 -2.03 6.47 -14.57
C ARG A 45 -3.23 6.10 -13.69
N PHE A 46 -3.01 5.54 -12.49
CA PHE A 46 -4.04 4.78 -11.74
C PHE A 46 -4.15 5.17 -10.26
N GLY A 47 -3.65 6.31 -9.86
CA GLY A 47 -3.90 6.84 -8.52
C GLY A 47 -5.21 7.61 -8.46
N ALA A 48 -6.00 7.50 -7.39
CA ALA A 48 -7.26 8.24 -7.17
C ALA A 48 -7.10 9.78 -7.28
N ARG A 49 -5.88 10.27 -7.45
CA ARG A 49 -5.51 11.66 -7.71
C ARG A 49 -4.63 11.73 -8.95
N GLN A 50 -5.23 11.68 -10.14
CA GLN A 50 -4.55 11.74 -11.46
C GLN A 50 -3.60 12.93 -11.66
N SER A 51 -3.66 13.95 -10.82
CA SER A 51 -2.80 15.13 -10.89
C SER A 51 -1.38 14.97 -10.34
N ALA A 52 -1.05 13.82 -9.74
CA ALA A 52 0.26 13.53 -9.18
C ALA A 52 0.88 12.31 -9.88
N GLY A 53 1.07 12.41 -11.20
CA GLY A 53 1.66 11.33 -11.97
C GLY A 53 3.15 11.18 -11.69
N ASN A 54 3.51 10.25 -10.82
CA ASN A 54 4.91 9.87 -10.61
C ASN A 54 5.31 8.81 -11.64
N SER A 55 6.45 9.00 -12.30
CA SER A 55 6.99 8.01 -13.20
C SER A 55 7.50 6.78 -12.44
N VAL A 56 7.56 5.62 -13.11
CA VAL A 56 8.17 4.41 -12.54
C VAL A 56 9.61 4.68 -12.10
N GLU A 57 10.35 5.51 -12.87
CA GLU A 57 11.73 5.91 -12.53
C GLU A 57 11.79 6.71 -11.22
N ASP A 58 10.87 7.67 -10.99
CA ASP A 58 10.85 8.46 -9.76
C ASP A 58 10.45 7.60 -8.55
N ILE A 59 9.52 6.66 -8.75
CA ILE A 59 9.15 5.68 -7.70
C ILE A 59 10.34 4.78 -7.39
N GLY A 60 11.06 4.28 -8.40
CA GLY A 60 12.28 3.49 -8.19
C GLY A 60 13.35 4.23 -7.40
N LYS A 61 13.59 5.51 -7.71
CA LYS A 61 14.53 6.35 -6.94
C LYS A 61 14.07 6.56 -5.50
N LEU A 62 12.74 6.62 -5.27
CA LEU A 62 12.18 6.69 -3.93
C LEU A 62 12.38 5.37 -3.17
N CYS A 63 12.19 4.22 -3.83
CA CYS A 63 12.45 2.90 -3.25
C CYS A 63 13.94 2.76 -2.84
N GLU A 64 14.85 3.12 -3.74
CA GLU A 64 16.28 3.11 -3.43
C GLU A 64 16.63 3.98 -2.22
N TYR A 65 15.97 5.14 -2.09
CA TYR A 65 16.16 6.03 -0.96
C TYR A 65 15.58 5.43 0.33
N ALA A 66 14.32 5.01 0.29
CA ALA A 66 13.60 4.44 1.43
C ALA A 66 14.32 3.25 2.04
N HIS A 67 14.75 2.31 1.21
CA HIS A 67 15.43 1.09 1.65
C HIS A 67 16.76 1.35 2.35
N ARG A 68 17.47 2.46 2.07
CA ARG A 68 18.68 2.86 2.82
C ARG A 68 18.40 3.19 4.28
N TYR A 69 17.19 3.64 4.57
CA TYR A 69 16.75 4.02 5.91
C TYR A 69 15.83 2.97 6.55
N GLY A 70 15.62 1.82 5.87
CA GLY A 70 14.74 0.76 6.36
C GLY A 70 13.25 1.08 6.25
N ALA A 71 12.89 2.11 5.47
CA ALA A 71 11.51 2.47 5.16
C ALA A 71 11.02 1.75 3.90
N THR A 72 9.69 1.64 3.73
CA THR A 72 9.05 0.97 2.59
C THR A 72 8.25 1.93 1.72
N VAL A 73 8.02 1.55 0.46
CA VAL A 73 7.25 2.33 -0.52
C VAL A 73 6.04 1.54 -1.01
N HIS A 74 4.86 2.06 -0.73
CA HIS A 74 3.57 1.47 -1.10
C HIS A 74 2.95 2.25 -2.26
N VAL A 75 2.62 1.56 -3.36
CA VAL A 75 2.05 2.22 -4.54
C VAL A 75 0.54 2.03 -4.58
N THR A 76 -0.18 3.14 -4.76
CA THR A 76 -1.64 3.10 -4.90
C THR A 76 -2.06 2.84 -6.34
N ILE A 77 -2.82 1.75 -6.54
CA ILE A 77 -3.58 1.41 -7.75
C ILE A 77 -5.02 1.14 -7.30
N ASN A 78 -5.67 2.18 -6.82
CA ASN A 78 -6.94 2.12 -6.11
C ASN A 78 -8.06 2.94 -6.78
N THR A 79 -7.99 3.08 -8.08
CA THR A 79 -9.07 3.61 -8.93
C THR A 79 -9.92 2.48 -9.49
N ILE A 80 -11.06 2.84 -10.07
CA ILE A 80 -11.85 1.93 -10.88
C ILE A 80 -11.04 1.61 -12.14
N ILE A 81 -10.91 0.32 -12.47
CA ILE A 81 -10.18 -0.17 -13.64
C ILE A 81 -11.19 -0.68 -14.66
N TYR A 82 -11.10 -0.17 -15.90
CA TYR A 82 -11.89 -0.62 -17.01
C TYR A 82 -11.18 -1.73 -17.82
N ASN A 83 -11.95 -2.50 -18.59
CA ASN A 83 -11.41 -3.64 -19.32
C ASN A 83 -10.27 -3.29 -20.29
N ASP A 84 -10.33 -2.11 -20.90
CA ASP A 84 -9.30 -1.59 -21.80
C ASP A 84 -8.04 -1.10 -21.09
N GLU A 85 -8.11 -0.86 -19.79
CA GLU A 85 -6.98 -0.44 -18.94
C GLU A 85 -6.29 -1.62 -18.23
N PHE A 86 -6.93 -2.80 -18.21
CA PHE A 86 -6.56 -3.91 -17.35
C PHE A 86 -5.15 -4.43 -17.63
N GLU A 87 -4.83 -4.72 -18.88
CA GLU A 87 -3.51 -5.25 -19.28
C GLU A 87 -2.41 -4.19 -19.09
N ASP A 88 -2.68 -2.93 -19.39
CA ASP A 88 -1.75 -1.83 -19.14
C ASP A 88 -1.46 -1.68 -17.64
N THR A 89 -2.48 -1.89 -16.79
CA THR A 89 -2.32 -1.88 -15.33
C THR A 89 -1.44 -3.02 -14.85
N LEU A 90 -1.62 -4.23 -15.38
CA LEU A 90 -0.76 -5.38 -15.05
C LEU A 90 0.69 -5.16 -15.55
N ALA A 91 0.88 -4.52 -16.70
CA ALA A 91 2.21 -4.16 -17.18
C ALA A 91 2.89 -3.16 -16.23
N LEU A 92 2.18 -2.12 -15.79
CA LEU A 92 2.67 -1.16 -14.81
C LEU A 92 3.04 -1.83 -13.48
N VAL A 93 2.23 -2.77 -12.98
CA VAL A 93 2.56 -3.52 -11.76
C VAL A 93 3.90 -4.25 -11.90
N ARG A 94 4.15 -4.92 -13.04
CA ARG A 94 5.43 -5.59 -13.29
C ARG A 94 6.62 -4.64 -13.30
N GLU A 95 6.46 -3.46 -13.92
CA GLU A 95 7.49 -2.42 -13.92
C GLU A 95 7.78 -1.90 -12.51
N LEU A 96 6.74 -1.69 -11.71
CA LEU A 96 6.86 -1.22 -10.33
C LEU A 96 7.52 -2.26 -9.42
N VAL A 97 7.20 -3.54 -9.59
CA VAL A 97 7.89 -4.64 -8.89
C VAL A 97 9.38 -4.65 -9.25
N ALA A 98 9.71 -4.45 -10.53
CA ALA A 98 11.11 -4.46 -10.99
C ALA A 98 11.95 -3.30 -10.42
N VAL A 99 11.34 -2.19 -10.02
CA VAL A 99 12.04 -1.05 -9.39
C VAL A 99 12.00 -1.10 -7.86
N GLY A 100 11.44 -2.15 -7.27
CA GLY A 100 11.57 -2.45 -5.83
C GLY A 100 10.45 -1.90 -4.94
N VAL A 101 9.22 -1.78 -5.46
CA VAL A 101 8.04 -1.44 -4.65
C VAL A 101 7.76 -2.55 -3.65
N ASP A 102 7.41 -2.18 -2.41
CA ASP A 102 7.21 -3.11 -1.29
C ASP A 102 5.75 -3.55 -1.14
N ALA A 103 4.78 -2.69 -1.53
CA ALA A 103 3.37 -3.03 -1.44
C ALA A 103 2.52 -2.30 -2.48
N PHE A 104 1.37 -2.89 -2.81
CA PHE A 104 0.32 -2.26 -3.63
C PHE A 104 -0.96 -2.09 -2.83
N LEU A 105 -1.54 -0.87 -2.87
CA LEU A 105 -2.88 -0.62 -2.36
C LEU A 105 -3.89 -0.78 -3.51
N LEU A 106 -4.74 -1.78 -3.42
CA LEU A 106 -5.70 -2.16 -4.46
C LEU A 106 -7.15 -1.98 -3.99
N GLN A 107 -8.05 -1.74 -4.94
CA GLN A 107 -9.49 -1.67 -4.71
C GLN A 107 -10.23 -2.74 -5.52
N ASP A 108 -9.82 -2.95 -6.76
CA ASP A 108 -10.48 -3.88 -7.68
C ASP A 108 -10.08 -5.33 -7.37
N MET A 109 -11.07 -6.17 -7.09
CA MET A 109 -10.86 -7.58 -6.72
C MET A 109 -10.41 -8.44 -7.90
N GLY A 110 -10.85 -8.10 -9.12
CA GLY A 110 -10.39 -8.79 -10.33
C GLY A 110 -8.92 -8.50 -10.61
N LEU A 111 -8.52 -7.23 -10.49
CA LEU A 111 -7.12 -6.82 -10.58
C LEU A 111 -6.28 -7.49 -9.49
N MET A 112 -6.75 -7.48 -8.24
CA MET A 112 -6.06 -8.10 -7.11
C MET A 112 -5.73 -9.56 -7.36
N SER A 113 -6.71 -10.34 -7.83
CA SER A 113 -6.52 -11.75 -8.16
C SER A 113 -5.38 -11.97 -9.17
N LYS A 114 -5.30 -11.10 -10.19
CA LYS A 114 -4.23 -11.18 -11.20
C LYS A 114 -2.91 -10.62 -10.72
N VAL A 115 -2.91 -9.58 -9.92
CA VAL A 115 -1.70 -9.04 -9.30
C VAL A 115 -1.07 -10.10 -8.41
N ARG A 116 -1.84 -10.82 -7.59
CA ARG A 116 -1.31 -11.88 -6.72
C ARG A 116 -0.60 -13.00 -7.50
N GLU A 117 -1.06 -13.29 -8.73
CA GLU A 117 -0.42 -14.31 -9.59
C GLU A 117 0.96 -13.86 -10.15
N ILE A 118 1.20 -12.55 -10.24
CA ILE A 118 2.37 -12.00 -10.95
C ILE A 118 3.40 -11.32 -10.04
N VAL A 119 3.02 -10.96 -8.81
CA VAL A 119 3.96 -10.36 -7.85
C VAL A 119 4.60 -11.44 -6.97
N PRO A 120 5.87 -11.26 -6.56
CA PRO A 120 6.50 -12.18 -5.62
C PRO A 120 5.86 -12.06 -4.22
N ASP A 121 5.98 -13.10 -3.40
CA ASP A 121 5.45 -13.12 -2.02
C ASP A 121 6.10 -12.05 -1.12
N THR A 122 7.20 -11.46 -1.54
CA THR A 122 7.86 -10.35 -0.83
C THR A 122 7.19 -9.00 -1.05
N VAL A 123 6.25 -8.90 -1.98
CA VAL A 123 5.46 -7.69 -2.25
C VAL A 123 4.07 -7.85 -1.66
N ALA A 124 3.75 -7.02 -0.68
CA ALA A 124 2.47 -7.08 0.02
C ALA A 124 1.31 -6.49 -0.80
N LEU A 125 0.11 -7.03 -0.60
CA LEU A 125 -1.13 -6.49 -1.16
C LEU A 125 -2.00 -5.93 -0.03
N HIS A 126 -2.33 -4.65 -0.12
CA HIS A 126 -3.14 -3.95 0.86
C HIS A 126 -4.52 -3.62 0.27
N ALA A 127 -5.59 -3.98 0.99
CA ALA A 127 -6.93 -3.56 0.61
C ALA A 127 -7.09 -2.06 0.91
N SER A 128 -7.28 -1.25 -0.13
CA SER A 128 -7.44 0.20 0.01
C SER A 128 -8.66 0.57 0.86
N THR A 129 -8.64 1.76 1.46
CA THR A 129 -9.83 2.36 2.09
C THR A 129 -11.02 2.49 1.13
N GLN A 130 -10.77 2.52 -0.18
CA GLN A 130 -11.79 2.47 -1.23
C GLN A 130 -12.63 1.17 -1.20
N CYS A 131 -12.13 0.12 -0.53
CA CYS A 131 -12.91 -1.10 -0.28
C CYS A 131 -13.99 -0.89 0.80
N ASP A 132 -14.00 0.24 1.52
CA ASP A 132 -14.99 0.58 2.56
C ASP A 132 -15.15 -0.52 3.61
N THR A 133 -14.02 -0.92 4.24
CA THR A 133 -14.00 -2.00 5.23
C THR A 133 -14.37 -1.46 6.60
N ARG A 134 -15.54 -1.89 7.12
CA ARG A 134 -16.12 -1.45 8.39
C ARG A 134 -16.39 -2.57 9.38
N THR A 135 -16.38 -3.82 8.92
CA THR A 135 -16.72 -4.99 9.74
C THR A 135 -15.59 -6.01 9.72
N TRP A 136 -15.51 -6.80 10.77
CA TRP A 136 -14.52 -7.87 10.85
C TRP A 136 -14.78 -8.96 9.80
N GLU A 137 -16.05 -9.23 9.43
CA GLU A 137 -16.40 -10.21 8.40
C GLU A 137 -15.83 -9.81 7.04
N LYS A 138 -15.89 -8.50 6.72
CA LYS A 138 -15.31 -7.99 5.47
C LYS A 138 -13.79 -8.02 5.51
N ALA A 139 -13.18 -7.66 6.64
CA ALA A 139 -11.74 -7.72 6.81
C ALA A 139 -11.23 -9.17 6.68
N GLU A 140 -11.91 -10.13 7.30
CA GLU A 140 -11.61 -11.56 7.18
C GLU A 140 -11.73 -12.05 5.74
N TRP A 141 -12.82 -11.67 5.06
CA TRP A 141 -13.00 -12.05 3.66
C TRP A 141 -11.88 -11.50 2.77
N LEU A 142 -11.49 -10.24 2.93
CA LEU A 142 -10.38 -9.64 2.19
C LEU A 142 -9.06 -10.37 2.46
N SER A 143 -8.77 -10.71 3.71
CA SER A 143 -7.59 -11.52 4.06
C SER A 143 -7.61 -12.89 3.37
N GLN A 144 -8.76 -13.56 3.34
CA GLN A 144 -8.93 -14.84 2.64
C GLN A 144 -8.75 -14.72 1.11
N GLN A 145 -8.96 -13.54 0.55
CA GLN A 145 -8.64 -13.28 -0.87
C GLN A 145 -7.13 -13.09 -1.11
N GLY A 146 -6.31 -12.95 -0.06
CA GLY A 146 -4.86 -12.80 -0.16
C GLY A 146 -4.36 -11.37 0.05
N PHE A 147 -5.15 -10.51 0.69
CA PHE A 147 -4.64 -9.24 1.19
C PHE A 147 -3.89 -9.45 2.51
N ASP A 148 -2.70 -8.88 2.59
CA ASP A 148 -1.82 -8.93 3.76
C ASP A 148 -2.22 -7.88 4.80
N ARG A 149 -2.77 -6.73 4.34
CA ARG A 149 -3.21 -5.59 5.17
C ARG A 149 -4.54 -5.05 4.68
N VAL A 150 -5.35 -4.53 5.61
CA VAL A 150 -6.62 -3.88 5.30
C VAL A 150 -6.64 -2.45 5.85
N VAL A 151 -6.84 -1.49 4.96
CA VAL A 151 -7.05 -0.08 5.33
C VAL A 151 -8.52 0.10 5.70
N LEU A 152 -8.77 0.42 6.95
CA LEU A 152 -10.11 0.55 7.50
C LEU A 152 -10.81 1.85 7.04
N ALA A 153 -12.12 1.83 7.03
CA ALA A 153 -12.92 3.03 6.79
C ALA A 153 -12.68 4.07 7.89
N ARG A 154 -12.66 5.35 7.51
CA ARG A 154 -12.32 6.48 8.39
C ARG A 154 -13.34 6.75 9.50
N GLU A 155 -14.57 6.24 9.32
CA GLU A 155 -15.70 6.45 10.22
C GLU A 155 -15.67 5.55 11.45
N LEU A 156 -14.76 4.58 11.51
CA LEU A 156 -14.67 3.66 12.63
C LEU A 156 -14.09 4.34 13.87
N SER A 157 -14.72 4.09 15.01
CA SER A 157 -14.19 4.43 16.31
C SER A 157 -13.03 3.51 16.72
N ALA A 158 -12.24 3.94 17.69
CA ALA A 158 -11.16 3.11 18.24
C ALA A 158 -11.68 1.78 18.84
N GLU A 159 -12.91 1.78 19.39
CA GLU A 159 -13.54 0.57 19.94
C GLU A 159 -13.87 -0.43 18.81
N GLU A 160 -14.41 0.05 17.70
CA GLU A 160 -14.73 -0.80 16.53
C GLU A 160 -13.44 -1.35 15.90
N ILE A 161 -12.39 -0.54 15.77
CA ILE A 161 -11.07 -0.98 15.28
C ILE A 161 -10.50 -2.07 16.19
N ASN A 162 -10.55 -1.86 17.51
CA ASN A 162 -10.11 -2.87 18.49
C ASN A 162 -10.95 -4.14 18.41
N GLY A 163 -12.25 -4.01 18.14
CA GLY A 163 -13.17 -5.13 17.92
C GLY A 163 -12.78 -5.99 16.71
N ILE A 164 -12.34 -5.37 15.62
CA ILE A 164 -11.83 -6.06 14.42
C ILE A 164 -10.50 -6.73 14.75
N HIS A 165 -9.55 -5.99 15.31
CA HIS A 165 -8.22 -6.52 15.65
C HIS A 165 -8.28 -7.71 16.61
N SER A 166 -9.16 -7.64 17.62
CA SER A 166 -9.30 -8.75 18.60
C SER A 166 -9.80 -10.06 17.98
N ARG A 167 -10.52 -10.00 16.86
CA ARG A 167 -11.00 -11.17 16.11
C ARG A 167 -10.00 -11.66 15.06
N LEU A 168 -9.19 -10.76 14.53
CA LEU A 168 -8.24 -11.02 13.44
C LEU A 168 -6.85 -10.53 13.86
N PRO A 169 -6.24 -11.09 14.90
CA PRO A 169 -4.98 -10.58 15.47
C PRO A 169 -3.78 -10.73 14.52
N GLU A 170 -3.87 -11.63 13.54
CA GLU A 170 -2.82 -11.88 12.54
C GLU A 170 -2.95 -10.99 11.30
N LEU A 171 -4.09 -10.31 11.12
CA LEU A 171 -4.31 -9.43 9.98
C LEU A 171 -3.77 -8.03 10.31
N GLU A 172 -2.94 -7.49 9.44
CA GLU A 172 -2.49 -6.11 9.57
C GLU A 172 -3.64 -5.14 9.29
N LEU A 173 -3.87 -4.21 10.21
CA LEU A 173 -4.86 -3.16 10.07
C LEU A 173 -4.18 -1.80 9.94
N GLU A 174 -4.67 -1.00 9.00
CA GLU A 174 -4.25 0.39 8.81
C GLU A 174 -5.42 1.33 9.09
N ALA A 175 -5.18 2.38 9.87
CA ALA A 175 -6.18 3.39 10.20
C ALA A 175 -5.62 4.80 10.04
N PHE A 176 -6.45 5.72 9.55
CA PHE A 176 -6.09 7.15 9.45
C PHE A 176 -6.14 7.81 10.81
N VAL A 177 -5.02 8.40 11.25
CA VAL A 177 -4.92 9.15 12.51
C VAL A 177 -4.83 10.66 12.27
N HIS A 178 -4.28 11.08 11.12
CA HIS A 178 -4.21 12.47 10.69
C HIS A 178 -4.31 12.55 9.17
N LEU A 179 -5.33 13.22 8.67
CA LEU A 179 -5.57 13.36 7.24
C LEU A 179 -6.05 14.76 6.93
N SER A 180 -5.38 15.45 6.01
CA SER A 180 -5.92 16.68 5.43
C SER A 180 -6.93 16.31 4.34
N LEU A 181 -8.19 16.58 4.60
CA LEU A 181 -9.22 16.56 3.56
C LEU A 181 -9.11 17.89 2.81
N ILE A 182 -8.53 17.85 1.63
CA ILE A 182 -8.63 18.96 0.70
C ILE A 182 -10.08 19.02 0.26
N HIS A 183 -10.73 20.11 0.57
CA HIS A 183 -12.10 20.33 0.10
C HIS A 183 -12.13 20.34 -1.42
N ILE A 184 -13.01 19.52 -1.93
CA ILE A 184 -13.39 19.55 -3.32
C ILE A 184 -14.51 20.57 -3.47
#